data_2fff93749a0ffec367cc9e7682400a71
#
_entry.id   2fff93749a0ffec367cc9e7682400a71
#
_cell.length_a   1.000
_cell.length_b   1.000
_cell.length_c   1.000
_cell.angle_alpha   90.00
_cell.angle_beta   90.00
_cell.angle_gamma   90.00
#
_symmetry.space_group_name_H-M   'P 1'
#
loop_
_entity.id
_entity.type
_entity.pdbx_description
1 polymer ?
#
loop_
_entity_poly.entity_id
_entity_poly.type
_entity_poly.pdbx_seq_one_letter_code
_entity_poly.pdbx_strand_id
1 'polypeptide(L)'
;MESDVQRPVSLLLNRRGGDYRSDFHNNQTPSNNSKDVEGGGGSFSSGKWPSDYPMKIIWKRGFVRLVLVAGILWMLLILAVLSFHVWSCQSSSVFFSVICNKESKVYNFLNTWGFVPEQHRCPIPVVGNPERIVIPEGRTHDQIVKNISYVMEDEPLKDGSQSSQLFGGHQSWKQREKSFNLSSSMKVHCGFMHNGGADMDLVDIEYVKNCRFVVASGIFDGYDVPHQPSNISDRSKKLFCFLMVVDEISLDFIKANVTVREDHNRGQWVGIWRLILLKHSPYDEPRRNGKVPKILTHRLFPQAQYSIWIDGKMELLVDPLQILERYLWRGKNTFAIAQHKHHRSIYEEADANKRRKRYARPLIDLHMKIYYYEGMESWSPKKSSVSDVPEGAIIIREHTAMSNLFSCLWFNEVNLFTPRDQLSFGYVVYRLGGAFRFFMFPNCEYNSLFVLHPHTREHSSKVEWVKSLSEFKGNGSSMKESRGGLGLWTPYPGDLNSVALPKVVRASKAG
;
A
#
# COMPACT_ATOMS: atom_id res chain seq x y z
N MET A 1 -7.47 49.83 -28.22
CA MET A 1 -6.33 50.03 -27.32
C MET A 1 -6.02 48.67 -26.74
N GLU A 2 -5.15 47.98 -27.44
CA GLU A 2 -4.59 46.70 -27.08
C GLU A 2 -3.51 46.91 -26.03
N SER A 3 -3.48 46.09 -25.00
CA SER A 3 -2.33 45.96 -24.12
C SER A 3 -1.96 44.49 -24.02
N ASP A 4 -0.82 44.17 -24.67
CA ASP A 4 -0.07 42.94 -24.64
C ASP A 4 0.23 42.47 -23.21
N VAL A 5 -0.18 41.24 -22.90
CA VAL A 5 0.32 40.51 -21.74
C VAL A 5 1.31 39.49 -22.23
N GLN A 6 2.60 39.74 -22.03
CA GLN A 6 3.70 38.83 -22.29
C GLN A 6 3.63 37.61 -21.36
N ARG A 7 3.70 36.43 -21.96
CA ARG A 7 3.90 35.14 -21.25
C ARG A 7 5.41 34.98 -20.95
N PRO A 8 5.81 34.49 -19.79
CA PRO A 8 7.20 34.11 -19.57
C PRO A 8 7.51 32.77 -20.23
N VAL A 9 8.62 32.77 -20.95
CA VAL A 9 9.22 31.62 -21.64
C VAL A 9 9.78 30.65 -20.61
N SER A 10 9.35 29.41 -20.66
CA SER A 10 9.92 28.30 -19.90
C SER A 10 11.24 27.85 -20.48
N LEU A 11 12.31 27.99 -19.73
CA LEU A 11 13.64 27.45 -20.05
C LEU A 11 13.65 25.94 -19.83
N LEU A 12 13.67 25.21 -20.93
CA LEU A 12 13.98 23.78 -20.98
C LEU A 12 15.47 23.57 -20.74
N LEU A 13 15.84 23.11 -19.56
CA LEU A 13 17.16 22.53 -19.30
C LEU A 13 17.19 21.06 -19.70
N ASN A 14 17.75 20.84 -20.89
CA ASN A 14 18.11 19.55 -21.45
C ASN A 14 19.26 18.95 -20.62
N ARG A 15 19.02 17.92 -19.81
CA ARG A 15 20.07 17.06 -19.25
C ARG A 15 20.07 15.73 -19.99
N ARG A 16 21.15 15.55 -20.73
CA ARG A 16 21.54 14.36 -21.48
C ARG A 16 21.48 13.10 -20.59
N GLY A 17 20.91 12.05 -21.17
CA GLY A 17 20.97 10.70 -20.68
C GLY A 17 22.40 10.20 -20.59
N GLY A 18 22.73 9.58 -19.46
CA GLY A 18 23.90 8.74 -19.29
C GLY A 18 23.44 7.30 -19.24
N ASP A 19 23.73 6.56 -20.30
CA ASP A 19 23.60 5.11 -20.37
C ASP A 19 24.49 4.47 -19.32
N TYR A 20 23.92 3.71 -18.40
CA TYR A 20 24.66 2.72 -17.63
C TYR A 20 24.42 1.32 -18.20
N ARG A 21 25.35 0.95 -19.08
CA ARG A 21 25.56 -0.41 -19.56
C ARG A 21 26.31 -1.17 -18.46
N SER A 22 25.78 -2.28 -18.05
CA SER A 22 26.43 -3.23 -17.14
C SER A 22 27.43 -4.06 -17.94
N ASP A 23 28.71 -3.79 -17.78
CA ASP A 23 29.77 -4.66 -18.28
C ASP A 23 30.08 -5.74 -17.26
N PHE A 24 29.86 -6.97 -17.65
CA PHE A 24 30.43 -8.15 -17.02
C PHE A 24 31.90 -8.25 -17.46
N HIS A 25 32.81 -7.99 -16.54
CA HIS A 25 34.22 -8.31 -16.77
C HIS A 25 34.55 -9.73 -16.32
N ASN A 26 34.86 -10.56 -17.32
CA ASN A 26 35.66 -11.76 -17.20
C ASN A 26 37.09 -11.40 -16.80
N ASN A 27 37.55 -11.85 -15.66
CA ASN A 27 38.96 -11.82 -15.33
C ASN A 27 39.61 -13.13 -15.76
N GLN A 28 40.33 -13.06 -16.88
CA GLN A 28 41.38 -13.99 -17.23
C GLN A 28 42.68 -13.61 -16.50
N THR A 29 43.27 -14.59 -15.89
CA THR A 29 44.61 -14.53 -15.31
C THR A 29 45.69 -14.49 -16.40
N PRO A 30 46.74 -13.67 -16.28
CA PRO A 30 47.90 -13.74 -17.18
C PRO A 30 48.93 -14.73 -16.65
N SER A 31 49.38 -15.53 -17.59
CA SER A 31 50.60 -16.32 -17.49
C SER A 31 51.83 -15.41 -17.53
N ASN A 32 52.82 -15.68 -16.70
CA ASN A 32 54.20 -15.26 -17.00
C ASN A 32 55.21 -16.30 -16.62
N ASN A 33 56.04 -16.47 -17.62
CA ASN A 33 57.19 -17.30 -17.82
C ASN A 33 58.35 -17.13 -16.84
N SER A 34 59.08 -18.24 -16.78
CA SER A 34 60.55 -18.47 -16.95
C SER A 34 61.39 -18.48 -15.66
N LYS A 35 62.06 -19.52 -15.43
CA LYS A 35 63.38 -19.95 -15.91
C LYS A 35 63.94 -21.08 -15.05
N ASP A 36 64.38 -22.08 -15.78
CA ASP A 36 65.60 -22.91 -15.62
C ASP A 36 66.28 -23.03 -14.28
N VAL A 37 66.56 -24.30 -13.85
CA VAL A 37 67.92 -24.82 -13.65
C VAL A 37 67.88 -26.36 -13.44
N GLU A 38 68.81 -26.98 -14.09
CA GLU A 38 69.22 -28.37 -14.25
C GLU A 38 69.36 -29.26 -13.01
N GLY A 39 69.25 -30.57 -13.26
CA GLY A 39 70.23 -31.46 -12.66
C GLY A 39 69.71 -32.77 -12.09
N GLY A 40 70.02 -33.88 -12.70
CA GLY A 40 70.27 -35.11 -11.98
C GLY A 40 69.50 -36.33 -12.35
N GLY A 41 70.11 -37.18 -13.14
CA GLY A 41 69.64 -38.46 -13.64
C GLY A 41 69.47 -39.56 -12.61
N GLY A 42 68.76 -40.61 -13.00
CA GLY A 42 68.60 -41.84 -12.25
C GLY A 42 67.71 -42.81 -12.95
N SER A 43 68.28 -43.62 -13.85
CA SER A 43 67.60 -44.77 -14.46
C SER A 43 67.36 -45.84 -13.41
N PHE A 44 66.22 -46.56 -13.43
CA PHE A 44 66.15 -48.01 -13.20
C PHE A 44 64.80 -48.59 -13.68
N SER A 45 64.96 -49.48 -14.62
CA SER A 45 64.27 -50.73 -15.04
C SER A 45 62.83 -51.06 -14.65
N SER A 46 62.12 -51.33 -15.71
CA SER A 46 61.17 -52.45 -15.99
C SER A 46 60.55 -53.22 -14.80
N GLY A 47 59.27 -53.21 -14.76
CA GLY A 47 58.45 -54.20 -14.07
C GLY A 47 57.06 -54.22 -14.68
N LYS A 48 56.85 -55.16 -15.59
CA LYS A 48 55.52 -55.53 -16.15
C LYS A 48 54.69 -56.14 -15.03
N TRP A 49 53.47 -55.63 -14.79
CA TRP A 49 52.39 -56.37 -14.13
C TRP A 49 51.16 -56.41 -15.02
N PRO A 50 50.36 -57.48 -14.93
CA PRO A 50 49.37 -57.77 -15.96
C PRO A 50 48.03 -57.05 -15.72
N SER A 51 47.35 -56.85 -16.81
CA SER A 51 45.99 -56.40 -16.97
C SER A 51 44.96 -57.21 -16.15
N ASP A 52 44.29 -56.54 -15.19
CA ASP A 52 43.01 -56.99 -14.68
C ASP A 52 42.17 -55.82 -14.29
N TYR A 53 41.49 -55.23 -15.25
CA TYR A 53 40.44 -54.28 -14.98
C TYR A 53 39.29 -54.28 -16.05
N PRO A 54 38.31 -55.17 -15.93
CA PRO A 54 36.98 -54.78 -16.41
C PRO A 54 35.88 -54.67 -15.35
N MET A 55 36.05 -55.18 -14.12
CA MET A 55 34.94 -55.21 -13.15
C MET A 55 34.65 -53.90 -12.42
N LYS A 56 35.62 -53.04 -12.20
CA LYS A 56 35.40 -51.75 -11.49
C LYS A 56 34.65 -50.68 -12.30
N ILE A 57 34.68 -50.75 -13.64
CA ILE A 57 33.97 -49.80 -14.51
C ILE A 57 32.48 -50.14 -14.60
N ILE A 58 32.11 -51.42 -14.58
CA ILE A 58 30.71 -51.88 -14.64
C ILE A 58 29.98 -51.52 -13.35
N TRP A 59 30.63 -51.66 -12.19
CA TRP A 59 30.08 -51.25 -10.91
C TRP A 59 29.87 -49.72 -10.78
N LYS A 60 30.80 -48.91 -11.28
CA LYS A 60 30.62 -47.46 -11.31
C LYS A 60 29.47 -47.03 -12.21
N ARG A 61 29.30 -47.66 -13.37
CA ARG A 61 28.18 -47.36 -14.31
C ARG A 61 26.84 -47.79 -13.72
N GLY A 62 26.77 -48.94 -13.05
CA GLY A 62 25.56 -49.40 -12.35
C GLY A 62 25.18 -48.48 -11.21
N PHE A 63 26.13 -48.08 -10.36
CA PHE A 63 25.93 -47.18 -9.27
C PHE A 63 25.47 -45.76 -9.72
N VAL A 64 26.10 -45.23 -10.78
CA VAL A 64 25.69 -43.93 -11.36
C VAL A 64 24.27 -44.02 -11.93
N ARG A 65 23.90 -45.12 -12.59
CA ARG A 65 22.53 -45.34 -13.08
C ARG A 65 21.53 -45.44 -11.93
N LEU A 66 21.89 -46.10 -10.84
CA LEU A 66 21.02 -46.25 -9.66
C LEU A 66 20.80 -44.90 -8.97
N VAL A 67 21.84 -44.08 -8.84
CA VAL A 67 21.74 -42.73 -8.28
C VAL A 67 20.92 -41.81 -9.18
N LEU A 68 21.06 -41.90 -10.50
CA LEU A 68 20.25 -41.11 -11.44
C LEU A 68 18.80 -41.53 -11.39
N VAL A 69 18.49 -42.84 -11.37
CA VAL A 69 17.11 -43.34 -11.26
C VAL A 69 16.48 -42.91 -9.91
N ALA A 70 17.22 -43.06 -8.82
CA ALA A 70 16.77 -42.60 -7.51
C ALA A 70 16.52 -41.07 -7.46
N GLY A 71 17.40 -40.31 -8.10
CA GLY A 71 17.23 -38.85 -8.23
C GLY A 71 16.00 -38.46 -9.06
N ILE A 72 15.75 -39.14 -10.16
CA ILE A 72 14.56 -38.93 -11.00
C ILE A 72 13.28 -39.31 -10.23
N LEU A 73 13.27 -40.46 -9.55
CA LEU A 73 12.12 -40.84 -8.72
C LEU A 73 11.84 -39.86 -7.59
N TRP A 74 12.88 -39.35 -6.98
CA TRP A 74 12.77 -38.31 -5.93
C TRP A 74 12.20 -37.00 -6.47
N MET A 75 12.68 -36.58 -7.66
CA MET A 75 12.14 -35.39 -8.35
C MET A 75 10.67 -35.59 -8.72
N LEU A 76 10.27 -36.78 -9.23
CA LEU A 76 8.88 -37.09 -9.55
C LEU A 76 8.00 -37.11 -8.29
N LEU A 77 8.50 -37.61 -7.17
CA LEU A 77 7.80 -37.57 -5.89
C LEU A 77 7.59 -36.12 -5.41
N ILE A 78 8.62 -35.29 -5.48
CA ILE A 78 8.51 -33.86 -5.15
C ILE A 78 7.48 -33.17 -6.03
N LEU A 79 7.52 -33.40 -7.35
CA LEU A 79 6.56 -32.82 -8.28
C LEU A 79 5.13 -33.30 -8.01
N ALA A 80 4.93 -34.57 -7.66
CA ALA A 80 3.62 -35.11 -7.29
C ALA A 80 3.11 -34.46 -6.00
N VAL A 81 3.95 -34.32 -4.96
CA VAL A 81 3.59 -33.65 -3.70
C VAL A 81 3.25 -32.18 -3.94
N LEU A 82 4.04 -31.48 -4.77
CA LEU A 82 3.78 -30.09 -5.12
C LEU A 82 2.47 -29.93 -5.89
N SER A 83 2.23 -30.80 -6.90
CA SER A 83 1.00 -30.79 -7.68
C SER A 83 -0.23 -31.07 -6.81
N PHE A 84 -0.13 -32.06 -5.91
CA PHE A 84 -1.17 -32.37 -4.94
C PHE A 84 -1.42 -31.20 -3.99
N HIS A 85 -0.36 -30.55 -3.52
CA HIS A 85 -0.49 -29.40 -2.62
C HIS A 85 -1.16 -28.21 -3.32
N VAL A 86 -0.76 -27.89 -4.56
CA VAL A 86 -1.38 -26.83 -5.37
C VAL A 86 -2.86 -27.15 -5.62
N TRP A 87 -3.16 -28.38 -6.01
CA TRP A 87 -4.54 -28.84 -6.22
C TRP A 87 -5.38 -28.79 -4.95
N SER A 88 -4.83 -29.22 -3.81
CA SER A 88 -5.49 -29.18 -2.50
C SER A 88 -5.79 -27.73 -2.04
N CYS A 89 -4.88 -26.82 -2.29
CA CYS A 89 -5.08 -25.40 -1.92
C CYS A 89 -6.08 -24.69 -2.84
N GLN A 90 -6.37 -25.22 -4.00
CA GLN A 90 -7.42 -24.75 -4.91
C GLN A 90 -8.79 -25.38 -4.62
N SER A 91 -8.82 -26.51 -3.92
CA SER A 91 -10.05 -27.22 -3.62
C SER A 91 -10.79 -26.60 -2.43
N SER A 92 -12.10 -26.36 -2.58
CA SER A 92 -12.96 -25.70 -1.56
C SER A 92 -13.36 -26.60 -0.38
N SER A 93 -12.76 -27.80 -0.22
CA SER A 93 -13.16 -28.72 0.84
C SER A 93 -12.53 -28.40 2.19
N VAL A 94 -13.32 -28.51 3.27
CA VAL A 94 -12.90 -28.23 4.66
C VAL A 94 -11.71 -29.09 5.11
N PHE A 95 -11.57 -30.29 4.57
CA PHE A 95 -10.48 -31.22 4.90
C PHE A 95 -9.12 -30.68 4.44
N PHE A 96 -9.05 -29.96 3.30
CA PHE A 96 -7.81 -29.41 2.77
C PHE A 96 -7.42 -28.06 3.38
N SER A 97 -8.33 -27.37 4.06
CA SER A 97 -8.03 -26.11 4.76
C SER A 97 -6.98 -26.28 5.86
N VAL A 98 -6.89 -27.47 6.47
CA VAL A 98 -5.92 -27.81 7.52
C VAL A 98 -4.49 -27.89 6.94
N ILE A 99 -4.33 -28.41 5.72
CA ILE A 99 -3.01 -28.57 5.08
C ILE A 99 -2.46 -27.21 4.58
N CYS A 100 -3.36 -26.32 4.19
CA CYS A 100 -3.02 -24.98 3.70
C CYS A 100 -2.88 -23.94 4.83
N ASN A 101 -3.04 -24.36 6.10
CA ASN A 101 -2.85 -23.49 7.24
C ASN A 101 -1.36 -23.08 7.35
N LYS A 102 -1.10 -21.79 7.57
CA LYS A 102 0.24 -21.20 7.73
C LYS A 102 1.11 -21.86 8.81
N GLU A 103 0.49 -22.56 9.74
CA GLU A 103 1.18 -23.29 10.83
C GLU A 103 1.66 -24.68 10.40
N SER A 104 1.25 -25.14 9.21
CA SER A 104 1.71 -26.43 8.66
C SER A 104 3.20 -26.37 8.32
N LYS A 105 3.95 -27.37 8.80
CA LYS A 105 5.38 -27.52 8.45
C LYS A 105 5.59 -27.65 6.95
N VAL A 106 4.65 -28.27 6.22
CA VAL A 106 4.67 -28.41 4.77
C VAL A 106 4.51 -27.05 4.08
N TYR A 107 3.59 -26.21 4.52
CA TYR A 107 3.44 -24.85 4.01
C TYR A 107 4.72 -24.02 4.21
N ASN A 108 5.29 -24.08 5.40
CA ASN A 108 6.52 -23.34 5.73
C ASN A 108 7.71 -23.81 4.89
N PHE A 109 7.85 -25.14 4.68
CA PHE A 109 8.87 -25.72 3.81
C PHE A 109 8.71 -25.23 2.36
N LEU A 110 7.53 -25.36 1.77
CA LEU A 110 7.26 -24.94 0.39
C LEU A 110 7.40 -23.43 0.19
N ASN A 111 7.01 -22.63 1.18
CA ASN A 111 7.18 -21.18 1.16
C ASN A 111 8.66 -20.76 1.20
N THR A 112 9.49 -21.50 1.93
CA THR A 112 10.94 -21.25 2.00
C THR A 112 11.62 -21.44 0.64
N TRP A 113 11.14 -22.40 -0.17
CA TRP A 113 11.66 -22.70 -1.49
C TRP A 113 10.97 -21.92 -2.63
N GLY A 114 10.05 -21.00 -2.31
CA GLY A 114 9.34 -20.21 -3.33
C GLY A 114 8.27 -20.96 -4.12
N PHE A 115 7.90 -22.18 -3.70
CA PHE A 115 6.88 -22.99 -4.36
C PHE A 115 5.44 -22.64 -3.96
N VAL A 116 5.25 -21.83 -2.93
CA VAL A 116 3.91 -21.37 -2.56
C VAL A 116 3.53 -20.19 -3.46
N PRO A 117 2.39 -20.21 -4.12
CA PRO A 117 1.91 -19.10 -4.92
C PRO A 117 1.92 -17.82 -4.07
N GLU A 118 2.42 -16.72 -4.63
CA GLU A 118 2.64 -15.46 -3.91
C GLU A 118 1.37 -14.87 -3.27
N GLN A 119 0.22 -15.31 -3.75
CA GLN A 119 -1.11 -14.92 -3.25
C GLN A 119 -1.87 -16.13 -2.71
N HIS A 120 -1.71 -16.40 -1.43
CA HIS A 120 -2.60 -17.35 -0.74
C HIS A 120 -4.00 -16.77 -0.68
N ARG A 121 -4.96 -17.44 -1.33
CA ARG A 121 -6.39 -17.11 -1.31
C ARG A 121 -7.13 -18.05 -0.38
N CYS A 122 -8.11 -17.54 0.35
CA CYS A 122 -9.04 -18.36 1.11
C CYS A 122 -10.49 -18.02 0.72
N PRO A 123 -11.42 -18.96 0.86
CA PRO A 123 -12.82 -18.68 0.56
C PRO A 123 -13.36 -17.60 1.49
N ILE A 124 -14.14 -16.67 0.92
CA ILE A 124 -14.82 -15.64 1.68
C ILE A 124 -16.24 -16.16 1.96
N PRO A 125 -16.68 -16.22 3.22
CA PRO A 125 -18.02 -16.68 3.56
C PRO A 125 -19.07 -15.60 3.28
N VAL A 126 -19.33 -15.32 2.01
CA VAL A 126 -20.35 -14.38 1.55
C VAL A 126 -21.71 -15.03 1.34
N VAL A 127 -22.77 -14.26 1.39
CA VAL A 127 -24.11 -14.69 1.00
C VAL A 127 -24.13 -14.97 -0.50
N GLY A 128 -24.57 -16.17 -0.92
CA GLY A 128 -24.47 -16.60 -2.32
C GLY A 128 -25.25 -15.74 -3.32
N ASN A 129 -26.38 -15.13 -2.93
CA ASN A 129 -27.17 -14.28 -3.78
C ASN A 129 -27.26 -12.84 -3.25
N PRO A 130 -26.61 -11.84 -3.90
CA PRO A 130 -26.66 -10.44 -3.49
C PRO A 130 -28.08 -9.86 -3.41
N GLU A 131 -29.01 -10.35 -4.24
CA GLU A 131 -30.40 -9.87 -4.27
C GLU A 131 -31.15 -10.14 -2.93
N ARG A 132 -30.72 -11.14 -2.15
CA ARG A 132 -31.32 -11.51 -0.87
C ARG A 132 -30.72 -10.81 0.35
N ILE A 133 -29.69 -10.01 0.16
CA ILE A 133 -29.03 -9.30 1.24
C ILE A 133 -29.96 -8.21 1.79
N VAL A 134 -30.24 -8.25 3.09
CA VAL A 134 -31.01 -7.22 3.77
C VAL A 134 -30.08 -6.06 4.12
N ILE A 135 -30.43 -4.87 3.64
CA ILE A 135 -29.71 -3.64 3.97
C ILE A 135 -30.24 -3.16 5.33
N PRO A 136 -29.37 -2.89 6.32
CA PRO A 136 -29.81 -2.36 7.61
C PRO A 136 -30.57 -1.05 7.47
N GLU A 137 -31.66 -0.91 8.21
CA GLU A 137 -32.38 0.34 8.32
C GLU A 137 -31.66 1.33 9.23
N GLY A 138 -31.52 2.57 8.78
CA GLY A 138 -30.88 3.63 9.55
C GLY A 138 -29.34 3.60 9.48
N ARG A 139 -28.73 4.44 10.32
CA ARG A 139 -27.28 4.57 10.49
C ARG A 139 -26.89 4.07 11.86
N THR A 140 -25.71 3.50 11.97
CA THR A 140 -25.13 3.16 13.28
C THR A 140 -24.85 4.44 14.07
N HIS A 141 -25.31 4.50 15.31
CA HIS A 141 -25.05 5.62 16.20
C HIS A 141 -23.84 5.32 17.09
N ASP A 142 -22.86 6.19 17.04
CA ASP A 142 -21.71 6.12 17.92
C ASP A 142 -22.08 6.55 19.36
N GLN A 143 -21.57 5.82 20.33
CA GLN A 143 -21.87 6.11 21.74
C GLN A 143 -21.05 7.26 22.30
N ILE A 144 -19.79 7.40 21.86
CA ILE A 144 -18.81 8.35 22.39
C ILE A 144 -18.84 9.65 21.60
N VAL A 145 -18.63 9.59 20.27
CA VAL A 145 -18.61 10.75 19.39
C VAL A 145 -19.93 10.79 18.63
N LYS A 146 -20.79 11.75 18.93
CA LYS A 146 -22.09 11.89 18.27
C LYS A 146 -22.04 12.83 17.08
N ASN A 147 -21.22 13.88 17.18
CA ASN A 147 -21.10 14.92 16.16
C ASN A 147 -19.64 15.19 15.84
N ILE A 148 -19.37 15.43 14.55
CA ILE A 148 -18.07 15.87 14.08
C ILE A 148 -18.24 17.12 13.23
N SER A 149 -17.40 18.11 13.46
CA SER A 149 -17.26 19.31 12.64
C SER A 149 -15.79 19.49 12.26
N TYR A 150 -15.55 20.24 11.19
CA TYR A 150 -14.21 20.38 10.63
C TYR A 150 -13.69 21.80 10.85
N VAL A 151 -12.41 21.90 11.14
CA VAL A 151 -11.72 23.19 11.18
C VAL A 151 -11.51 23.62 9.74
N MET A 152 -12.00 24.83 9.42
CA MET A 152 -11.76 25.50 8.15
C MET A 152 -10.89 26.71 8.45
N GLU A 153 -9.68 26.73 7.90
CA GLU A 153 -8.74 27.82 8.09
C GLU A 153 -8.61 28.63 6.80
N ASP A 154 -9.04 29.88 6.84
CA ASP A 154 -9.06 30.80 5.70
C ASP A 154 -7.95 31.85 5.77
N GLU A 155 -7.32 32.05 6.94
CA GLU A 155 -6.41 33.15 7.12
C GLU A 155 -4.97 32.80 6.75
N PRO A 156 -4.25 33.69 6.00
CA PRO A 156 -2.82 33.58 5.83
C PRO A 156 -2.12 33.74 7.19
N LEU A 157 -0.96 33.09 7.34
CA LEU A 157 -0.14 33.24 8.54
C LEU A 157 0.16 34.72 8.82
N LYS A 158 0.04 35.14 10.10
CA LYS A 158 0.21 36.51 10.54
C LYS A 158 1.61 37.11 10.31
N ASP A 159 2.58 36.31 9.88
CA ASP A 159 3.96 36.72 9.63
C ASP A 159 4.21 37.32 8.22
N GLY A 160 3.14 37.47 7.42
CA GLY A 160 3.26 38.02 6.05
C GLY A 160 3.94 37.11 5.04
N SER A 161 4.34 35.89 5.45
CA SER A 161 4.83 34.90 4.51
C SER A 161 3.63 34.34 3.72
N GLN A 162 3.70 34.42 2.39
CA GLN A 162 2.78 33.69 1.50
C GLN A 162 3.10 32.17 1.56
N SER A 163 3.07 31.59 2.74
CA SER A 163 3.14 30.14 2.83
C SER A 163 1.79 29.58 2.39
N SER A 164 1.80 28.77 1.35
CA SER A 164 0.63 28.02 0.95
C SER A 164 0.11 27.26 2.19
N GLN A 165 -1.14 27.51 2.55
CA GLN A 165 -1.77 26.76 3.63
C GLN A 165 -1.69 25.27 3.35
N LEU A 166 -1.32 24.47 4.33
CA LEU A 166 -1.34 23.02 4.18
C LEU A 166 -2.78 22.55 4.00
N PHE A 167 -2.97 21.64 3.08
CA PHE A 167 -4.24 20.93 2.98
C PHE A 167 -4.53 20.22 4.31
N GLY A 168 -5.61 20.56 4.97
CA GLY A 168 -5.89 20.10 6.33
C GLY A 168 -5.59 21.11 7.42
N GLY A 169 -5.04 22.29 7.07
CA GLY A 169 -4.74 23.37 7.98
C GLY A 169 -3.42 23.21 8.75
N HIS A 170 -3.04 24.24 9.46
CA HIS A 170 -1.85 24.27 10.31
C HIS A 170 -2.17 23.75 11.71
N GLN A 171 -2.05 22.43 11.91
CA GLN A 171 -2.25 21.83 13.21
C GLN A 171 -0.98 21.93 14.07
N SER A 172 -1.04 22.70 15.17
CA SER A 172 0.04 22.71 16.16
C SER A 172 0.10 21.37 16.92
N TRP A 173 1.23 21.08 17.57
CA TRP A 173 1.37 19.87 18.41
C TRP A 173 0.31 19.79 19.51
N LYS A 174 -0.05 20.95 20.09
CA LYS A 174 -1.12 21.03 21.10
C LYS A 174 -2.51 20.72 20.52
N GLN A 175 -2.80 21.20 19.31
CA GLN A 175 -4.07 20.90 18.63
C GLN A 175 -4.12 19.42 18.23
N ARG A 176 -3.00 18.86 17.74
CA ARG A 176 -2.88 17.43 17.43
C ARG A 176 -3.17 16.59 18.68
N GLU A 177 -2.53 16.92 19.81
CA GLU A 177 -2.76 16.21 21.07
C GLU A 177 -4.21 16.30 21.52
N LYS A 178 -4.80 17.48 21.48
CA LYS A 178 -6.22 17.72 21.84
C LYS A 178 -7.19 16.93 20.95
N SER A 179 -6.84 16.67 19.67
CA SER A 179 -7.71 15.97 18.72
C SER A 179 -7.95 14.50 19.09
N PHE A 180 -7.11 13.91 19.94
CA PHE A 180 -7.28 12.56 20.48
C PHE A 180 -8.11 12.50 21.77
N ASN A 181 -8.43 13.64 22.37
CA ASN A 181 -9.27 13.71 23.58
C ASN A 181 -10.74 13.68 23.18
N LEU A 182 -11.35 12.49 23.24
CA LEU A 182 -12.71 12.26 22.76
C LEU A 182 -13.76 12.99 23.59
N SER A 183 -14.75 13.54 22.89
CA SER A 183 -15.95 14.16 23.46
C SER A 183 -17.17 13.87 22.55
N SER A 184 -18.37 14.15 23.02
CA SER A 184 -19.59 13.92 22.23
C SER A 184 -19.65 14.76 20.93
N SER A 185 -18.98 15.92 20.92
CA SER A 185 -18.84 16.79 19.76
C SER A 185 -17.37 17.12 19.54
N MET A 186 -16.85 16.66 18.38
CA MET A 186 -15.46 16.87 18.01
C MET A 186 -15.34 17.93 16.93
N LYS A 187 -14.34 18.82 17.05
CA LYS A 187 -13.93 19.73 15.98
C LYS A 187 -12.47 19.45 15.63
N VAL A 188 -12.21 18.98 14.41
CA VAL A 188 -10.90 18.48 13.99
C VAL A 188 -10.48 19.01 12.63
N HIS A 189 -9.18 19.10 12.38
CA HIS A 189 -8.64 19.29 11.04
C HIS A 189 -8.90 18.03 10.20
N CYS A 190 -9.34 18.20 8.95
CA CYS A 190 -9.73 17.07 8.10
C CYS A 190 -9.65 17.37 6.60
N GLY A 191 -8.57 17.98 6.16
CA GLY A 191 -8.42 18.42 4.77
C GLY A 191 -9.44 19.48 4.35
N PHE A 192 -9.47 19.84 3.07
CA PHE A 192 -10.46 20.70 2.43
C PHE A 192 -10.54 22.13 3.00
N MET A 193 -9.68 23.00 2.49
CA MET A 193 -9.75 24.43 2.75
C MET A 193 -10.93 25.09 2.00
N HIS A 194 -11.39 26.26 2.46
CA HIS A 194 -12.48 27.00 1.80
C HIS A 194 -12.21 27.35 0.33
N ASN A 195 -10.97 27.69 0.01
CA ASN A 195 -10.59 28.22 -1.30
C ASN A 195 -9.84 27.20 -2.16
N GLY A 196 -10.18 25.96 -2.07
CA GLY A 196 -9.61 24.91 -2.93
C GLY A 196 -8.84 23.83 -2.19
N GLY A 197 -8.06 23.09 -2.92
CA GLY A 197 -7.22 21.99 -2.40
C GLY A 197 -7.62 20.60 -2.84
N ALA A 198 -8.80 20.41 -3.40
CA ALA A 198 -9.26 19.15 -4.02
C ALA A 198 -10.65 19.38 -4.63
N ASP A 199 -10.72 20.26 -5.63
CA ASP A 199 -11.99 20.73 -6.17
C ASP A 199 -12.53 19.78 -7.22
N MET A 200 -13.84 19.50 -7.16
CA MET A 200 -14.57 18.75 -8.18
C MET A 200 -15.38 19.68 -9.08
N ASP A 201 -15.65 19.26 -10.29
CA ASP A 201 -16.58 19.94 -11.18
C ASP A 201 -18.01 19.94 -10.61
N LEU A 202 -18.77 21.02 -10.86
CA LEU A 202 -20.15 21.14 -10.39
C LEU A 202 -21.04 19.96 -10.84
N VAL A 203 -20.81 19.44 -12.04
CA VAL A 203 -21.51 18.27 -12.58
C VAL A 203 -21.24 17.02 -11.72
N ASP A 204 -20.01 16.86 -11.26
CA ASP A 204 -19.63 15.73 -10.41
C ASP A 204 -20.15 15.94 -8.98
N ILE A 205 -20.10 17.15 -8.46
CA ILE A 205 -20.70 17.51 -7.16
C ILE A 205 -22.18 17.16 -7.15
N GLU A 206 -22.92 17.52 -8.21
CA GLU A 206 -24.36 17.24 -8.29
C GLU A 206 -24.64 15.72 -8.38
N TYR A 207 -23.85 15.00 -9.17
CA TYR A 207 -23.98 13.55 -9.27
C TYR A 207 -23.76 12.85 -7.92
N VAL A 208 -22.68 13.18 -7.20
CA VAL A 208 -22.33 12.49 -5.95
C VAL A 208 -23.28 12.80 -4.79
N LYS A 209 -24.10 13.84 -4.87
CA LYS A 209 -25.16 14.12 -3.87
C LYS A 209 -26.14 12.97 -3.71
N ASN A 210 -26.34 12.18 -4.75
CA ASN A 210 -27.28 11.04 -4.77
C ASN A 210 -26.59 9.70 -4.38
N CYS A 211 -25.28 9.69 -4.18
CA CYS A 211 -24.49 8.49 -3.94
C CYS A 211 -24.46 8.11 -2.45
N ARG A 212 -25.44 7.31 -2.01
CA ARG A 212 -25.45 6.78 -0.63
C ARG A 212 -24.49 5.61 -0.42
N PHE A 213 -24.29 4.81 -1.45
CA PHE A 213 -23.38 3.66 -1.48
C PHE A 213 -22.30 3.93 -2.53
N VAL A 214 -21.05 3.88 -2.13
CA VAL A 214 -19.93 4.26 -2.99
C VAL A 214 -18.90 3.14 -3.05
N VAL A 215 -18.51 2.75 -4.26
CA VAL A 215 -17.23 2.08 -4.52
C VAL A 215 -16.31 3.13 -5.10
N ALA A 216 -15.27 3.49 -4.36
CA ALA A 216 -14.32 4.53 -4.76
C ALA A 216 -12.96 3.94 -5.07
N SER A 217 -12.29 4.51 -6.06
CA SER A 217 -10.91 4.21 -6.41
C SER A 217 -10.22 5.50 -6.83
N GLY A 218 -8.90 5.44 -7.12
CA GLY A 218 -8.19 6.63 -7.58
C GLY A 218 -6.91 6.32 -8.32
N ILE A 219 -6.63 7.13 -9.35
CA ILE A 219 -5.44 7.08 -10.18
C ILE A 219 -4.85 8.48 -10.26
N PHE A 220 -3.57 8.60 -9.91
CA PHE A 220 -2.83 9.87 -9.90
C PHE A 220 -1.51 9.72 -10.66
N ASP A 221 -1.07 10.78 -11.35
CA ASP A 221 0.17 10.82 -12.14
C ASP A 221 0.19 9.80 -13.31
N GLY A 222 -0.98 9.40 -13.82
CA GLY A 222 -1.10 8.50 -14.97
C GLY A 222 -0.52 7.09 -14.74
N TYR A 223 -0.59 6.59 -13.52
CA TYR A 223 0.00 5.28 -13.16
C TYR A 223 -0.73 4.08 -13.76
N ASP A 224 -2.04 4.17 -13.87
CA ASP A 224 -2.91 3.05 -14.23
C ASP A 224 -4.07 3.51 -15.12
N VAL A 225 -4.83 2.55 -15.61
CA VAL A 225 -6.16 2.76 -16.22
C VAL A 225 -7.21 2.05 -15.37
N PRO A 226 -8.49 2.48 -15.40
CA PRO A 226 -9.55 1.84 -14.63
C PRO A 226 -9.78 0.38 -15.04
N HIS A 227 -9.69 -0.55 -14.09
CA HIS A 227 -10.05 -1.95 -14.28
C HIS A 227 -11.53 -2.16 -13.96
N GLN A 228 -12.24 -2.88 -14.84
CA GLN A 228 -13.67 -3.11 -14.67
C GLN A 228 -13.92 -4.17 -13.59
N PRO A 229 -14.77 -3.89 -12.58
CA PRO A 229 -15.14 -4.93 -11.63
C PRO A 229 -15.95 -6.03 -12.31
N SER A 230 -15.76 -7.27 -11.88
CA SER A 230 -16.49 -8.43 -12.34
C SER A 230 -17.48 -8.93 -11.30
N ASN A 231 -18.46 -9.75 -11.71
CA ASN A 231 -19.46 -10.37 -10.83
C ASN A 231 -20.32 -9.37 -10.03
N ILE A 232 -20.63 -8.21 -10.60
CA ILE A 232 -21.47 -7.19 -9.95
C ILE A 232 -22.94 -7.44 -10.34
N SER A 233 -23.78 -7.65 -9.34
CA SER A 233 -25.23 -7.85 -9.50
C SER A 233 -25.90 -6.60 -10.07
N ASP A 234 -27.06 -6.77 -10.73
CA ASP A 234 -27.82 -5.62 -11.24
C ASP A 234 -28.37 -4.74 -10.10
N ARG A 235 -28.63 -5.32 -8.95
CA ARG A 235 -28.97 -4.57 -7.74
C ARG A 235 -27.81 -3.67 -7.30
N SER A 236 -26.60 -4.20 -7.23
CA SER A 236 -25.43 -3.41 -6.87
C SER A 236 -25.10 -2.34 -7.89
N LYS A 237 -25.25 -2.62 -9.20
CA LYS A 237 -25.08 -1.59 -10.25
C LYS A 237 -26.06 -0.40 -10.11
N LYS A 238 -27.28 -0.67 -9.63
CA LYS A 238 -28.29 0.37 -9.39
C LYS A 238 -28.09 1.12 -8.07
N LEU A 239 -27.53 0.46 -7.08
CA LEU A 239 -27.42 0.98 -5.71
C LEU A 239 -26.12 1.76 -5.48
N PHE A 240 -25.01 1.29 -6.08
CA PHE A 240 -23.69 1.87 -5.86
C PHE A 240 -23.31 2.87 -6.96
N CYS A 241 -22.72 3.97 -6.55
CA CYS A 241 -21.92 4.81 -7.43
C CYS A 241 -20.49 4.27 -7.46
N PHE A 242 -19.98 3.95 -8.65
CA PHE A 242 -18.60 3.57 -8.87
C PHE A 242 -17.82 4.82 -9.30
N LEU A 243 -16.95 5.32 -8.43
CA LEU A 243 -16.29 6.62 -8.59
C LEU A 243 -14.77 6.41 -8.69
N MET A 244 -14.19 6.82 -9.81
CA MET A 244 -12.74 6.81 -10.04
C MET A 244 -12.22 8.25 -9.95
N VAL A 245 -11.56 8.58 -8.85
CA VAL A 245 -10.98 9.91 -8.63
C VAL A 245 -9.65 10.01 -9.36
N VAL A 246 -9.48 11.04 -10.18
CA VAL A 246 -8.31 11.24 -11.03
C VAL A 246 -7.82 12.68 -10.97
N ASP A 247 -6.51 12.89 -11.14
CA ASP A 247 -5.94 14.21 -11.45
C ASP A 247 -5.94 14.48 -12.97
N GLU A 248 -5.58 15.68 -13.38
CA GLU A 248 -5.55 16.09 -14.78
C GLU A 248 -4.64 15.18 -15.62
N ILE A 249 -3.46 14.85 -15.09
CA ILE A 249 -2.48 13.98 -15.77
C ILE A 249 -3.05 12.58 -16.00
N SER A 250 -3.74 12.04 -15.00
CA SER A 250 -4.36 10.72 -15.11
C SER A 250 -5.56 10.73 -16.04
N LEU A 251 -6.34 11.80 -16.05
CA LEU A 251 -7.46 11.93 -16.99
C LEU A 251 -6.98 11.91 -18.44
N ASP A 252 -5.92 12.67 -18.75
CA ASP A 252 -5.35 12.70 -20.09
C ASP A 252 -4.74 11.34 -20.46
N PHE A 253 -4.05 10.70 -19.53
CA PHE A 253 -3.50 9.35 -19.72
C PHE A 253 -4.61 8.31 -19.98
N ILE A 254 -5.70 8.35 -19.22
CA ILE A 254 -6.84 7.45 -19.39
C ILE A 254 -7.48 7.67 -20.79
N LYS A 255 -7.72 8.92 -21.19
CA LYS A 255 -8.28 9.24 -22.50
C LYS A 255 -7.42 8.76 -23.68
N ALA A 256 -6.09 8.77 -23.50
CA ALA A 256 -5.16 8.28 -24.51
C ALA A 256 -5.11 6.74 -24.63
N ASN A 257 -5.52 6.00 -23.58
CA ASN A 257 -5.32 4.55 -23.51
C ASN A 257 -6.62 3.72 -23.52
N VAL A 258 -7.75 4.31 -23.09
CA VAL A 258 -9.04 3.62 -23.04
C VAL A 258 -10.18 4.52 -23.54
N THR A 259 -11.25 3.90 -24.02
CA THR A 259 -12.44 4.65 -24.49
C THR A 259 -13.15 5.29 -23.29
N VAL A 260 -13.20 6.62 -23.28
CA VAL A 260 -13.98 7.41 -22.35
C VAL A 260 -15.30 7.82 -23.01
N ARG A 261 -16.42 7.46 -22.39
CA ARG A 261 -17.76 7.86 -22.82
C ARG A 261 -18.18 9.11 -22.04
N GLU A 262 -18.78 10.06 -22.70
CA GLU A 262 -19.42 11.21 -22.07
C GLU A 262 -20.94 11.03 -22.10
N ASP A 263 -21.60 11.30 -20.96
CA ASP A 263 -23.06 11.31 -20.88
C ASP A 263 -23.64 12.69 -21.22
N HIS A 264 -24.97 12.79 -21.31
CA HIS A 264 -25.69 14.03 -21.66
C HIS A 264 -25.44 15.17 -20.65
N ASN A 265 -25.00 14.86 -19.42
CA ASN A 265 -24.66 15.82 -18.40
C ASN A 265 -23.14 16.12 -18.35
N ARG A 266 -22.39 15.76 -19.39
CA ARG A 266 -20.93 15.88 -19.47
C ARG A 266 -20.15 15.07 -18.45
N GLY A 267 -20.78 14.06 -17.84
CA GLY A 267 -20.10 13.11 -16.98
C GLY A 267 -19.24 12.15 -17.79
N GLN A 268 -18.01 11.92 -17.36
CA GLN A 268 -17.04 11.06 -18.06
C GLN A 268 -17.00 9.66 -17.45
N TRP A 269 -17.00 8.63 -18.30
CA TRP A 269 -17.15 7.25 -17.88
C TRP A 269 -16.17 6.31 -18.58
N VAL A 270 -15.60 5.36 -17.80
CA VAL A 270 -14.90 4.20 -18.32
C VAL A 270 -15.63 2.96 -17.82
N GLY A 271 -16.39 2.30 -18.69
CA GLY A 271 -17.27 1.20 -18.28
C GLY A 271 -18.25 1.61 -17.20
N ILE A 272 -18.20 0.98 -16.01
CA ILE A 272 -19.05 1.31 -14.85
C ILE A 272 -18.50 2.49 -14.02
N TRP A 273 -17.21 2.85 -14.18
CA TRP A 273 -16.58 3.91 -13.42
C TRP A 273 -16.92 5.30 -13.96
N ARG A 274 -17.51 6.15 -13.11
CA ARG A 274 -17.55 7.58 -13.35
C ARG A 274 -16.22 8.19 -12.97
N LEU A 275 -15.57 8.89 -13.89
CA LEU A 275 -14.33 9.63 -13.63
C LEU A 275 -14.68 10.93 -12.90
N ILE A 276 -14.08 11.12 -11.73
CA ILE A 276 -14.22 12.33 -10.92
C ILE A 276 -12.90 13.07 -10.98
N LEU A 277 -12.85 14.16 -11.74
CA LEU A 277 -11.67 15.00 -11.85
C LEU A 277 -11.50 15.82 -10.58
N LEU A 278 -10.38 15.62 -9.90
CA LEU A 278 -9.95 16.40 -8.75
C LEU A 278 -8.97 17.47 -9.21
N LYS A 279 -9.48 18.69 -9.36
CA LYS A 279 -8.68 19.85 -9.76
C LYS A 279 -7.90 20.39 -8.58
N HIS A 280 -6.80 21.09 -8.86
CA HIS A 280 -5.98 21.75 -7.86
C HIS A 280 -5.55 20.77 -6.75
N SER A 281 -5.05 19.60 -7.16
CA SER A 281 -4.53 18.60 -6.21
C SER A 281 -3.60 19.26 -5.19
N PRO A 282 -3.81 19.01 -3.87
CA PRO A 282 -3.19 19.81 -2.82
C PRO A 282 -1.69 19.61 -2.65
N TYR A 283 -1.12 18.56 -3.25
CA TYR A 283 0.29 18.19 -3.10
C TYR A 283 0.97 18.05 -4.45
N ASP A 284 2.27 18.35 -4.50
CA ASP A 284 3.09 18.06 -5.67
C ASP A 284 3.39 16.55 -5.79
N GLU A 285 3.36 15.82 -4.66
CA GLU A 285 3.57 14.38 -4.64
C GLU A 285 2.28 13.60 -4.92
N PRO A 286 2.17 12.87 -6.07
CA PRO A 286 0.97 12.13 -6.45
C PRO A 286 0.53 11.08 -5.42
N ARG A 287 1.49 10.48 -4.70
CA ARG A 287 1.20 9.51 -3.64
C ARG A 287 0.44 10.14 -2.48
N ARG A 288 0.68 11.41 -2.17
CA ARG A 288 -0.09 12.16 -1.16
C ARG A 288 -1.47 12.52 -1.69
N ASN A 289 -1.56 12.97 -2.94
CA ASN A 289 -2.85 13.26 -3.58
C ASN A 289 -3.76 12.04 -3.57
N GLY A 290 -3.24 10.83 -3.85
CA GLY A 290 -4.00 9.59 -3.76
C GLY A 290 -4.50 9.25 -2.35
N LYS A 291 -3.92 9.82 -1.27
CA LYS A 291 -4.43 9.62 0.10
C LYS A 291 -5.67 10.45 0.41
N VAL A 292 -5.89 11.53 -0.33
CA VAL A 292 -7.07 12.39 -0.15
C VAL A 292 -8.36 11.58 -0.39
N PRO A 293 -8.65 11.04 -1.58
CA PRO A 293 -9.88 10.27 -1.78
C PRO A 293 -9.89 8.95 -1.01
N LYS A 294 -8.73 8.33 -0.78
CA LYS A 294 -8.60 7.06 -0.07
C LYS A 294 -9.03 7.17 1.39
N ILE A 295 -8.52 8.17 2.09
CA ILE A 295 -8.74 8.31 3.54
C ILE A 295 -9.93 9.24 3.81
N LEU A 296 -10.06 10.32 3.03
CA LEU A 296 -11.09 11.34 3.21
C LEU A 296 -12.31 11.16 2.29
N THR A 297 -12.67 9.93 1.94
CA THR A 297 -13.85 9.62 1.10
C THR A 297 -15.11 10.32 1.61
N HIS A 298 -15.32 10.38 2.93
CA HIS A 298 -16.47 11.05 3.56
C HIS A 298 -16.48 12.58 3.39
N ARG A 299 -15.33 13.17 3.07
CA ARG A 299 -15.23 14.60 2.78
C ARG A 299 -15.54 14.90 1.32
N LEU A 300 -15.08 14.04 0.40
CA LEU A 300 -15.38 14.15 -1.03
C LEU A 300 -16.84 13.79 -1.34
N PHE A 301 -17.37 12.78 -0.66
CA PHE A 301 -18.73 12.25 -0.87
C PHE A 301 -19.53 12.31 0.43
N PRO A 302 -19.92 13.51 0.89
CA PRO A 302 -20.50 13.71 2.23
C PRO A 302 -21.87 13.07 2.41
N GLN A 303 -22.57 12.74 1.31
CA GLN A 303 -23.86 12.05 1.35
C GLN A 303 -23.73 10.53 1.41
N ALA A 304 -22.53 9.99 1.18
CA ALA A 304 -22.29 8.56 1.28
C ALA A 304 -22.54 8.07 2.70
N GLN A 305 -23.32 7.01 2.80
CA GLN A 305 -23.50 6.25 4.05
C GLN A 305 -22.45 5.16 4.18
N TYR A 306 -22.19 4.47 3.08
CA TYR A 306 -21.19 3.38 3.01
C TYR A 306 -20.20 3.66 1.88
N SER A 307 -18.94 3.34 2.12
CA SER A 307 -17.93 3.37 1.07
C SER A 307 -17.01 2.16 1.13
N ILE A 308 -16.63 1.68 -0.06
CA ILE A 308 -15.59 0.68 -0.27
C ILE A 308 -14.52 1.36 -1.11
N TRP A 309 -13.35 1.61 -0.54
CA TRP A 309 -12.17 2.07 -1.28
C TRP A 309 -11.40 0.87 -1.81
N ILE A 310 -10.96 0.93 -3.06
CA ILE A 310 -9.99 0.02 -3.65
C ILE A 310 -8.90 0.80 -4.38
N ASP A 311 -7.64 0.36 -4.32
CA ASP A 311 -6.55 1.02 -5.07
C ASP A 311 -6.71 0.83 -6.59
N GLY A 312 -6.27 1.80 -7.40
CA GLY A 312 -6.56 1.90 -8.83
C GLY A 312 -6.13 0.71 -9.70
N LYS A 313 -5.11 -0.05 -9.25
CA LYS A 313 -4.63 -1.26 -9.94
C LYS A 313 -5.42 -2.54 -9.64
N MET A 314 -6.54 -2.44 -8.95
CA MET A 314 -7.31 -3.59 -8.49
C MET A 314 -8.62 -3.74 -9.25
N GLU A 315 -8.90 -4.99 -9.65
CA GLU A 315 -10.17 -5.41 -10.20
C GLU A 315 -10.98 -6.11 -9.11
N LEU A 316 -12.15 -5.58 -8.78
CA LEU A 316 -13.04 -6.15 -7.78
C LEU A 316 -13.75 -7.39 -8.33
N LEU A 317 -13.67 -8.53 -7.61
CA LEU A 317 -14.26 -9.81 -8.00
C LEU A 317 -15.56 -10.16 -7.26
N VAL A 318 -15.85 -9.48 -6.17
CA VAL A 318 -16.96 -9.80 -5.26
C VAL A 318 -17.94 -8.63 -5.26
N ASP A 319 -19.23 -8.96 -5.26
CA ASP A 319 -20.30 -7.96 -5.24
C ASP A 319 -20.20 -7.02 -4.03
N PRO A 320 -20.30 -5.68 -4.20
CA PRO A 320 -20.17 -4.72 -3.10
C PRO A 320 -21.17 -4.94 -1.96
N LEU A 321 -22.40 -5.40 -2.23
CA LEU A 321 -23.37 -5.74 -1.18
C LEU A 321 -22.88 -6.92 -0.33
N GLN A 322 -22.27 -7.93 -0.95
CA GLN A 322 -21.67 -9.06 -0.22
C GLN A 322 -20.49 -8.60 0.65
N ILE A 323 -19.71 -7.64 0.18
CA ILE A 323 -18.61 -7.05 0.94
C ILE A 323 -19.14 -6.30 2.16
N LEU A 324 -20.14 -5.42 1.99
CA LEU A 324 -20.72 -4.69 3.12
C LEU A 324 -21.35 -5.64 4.15
N GLU A 325 -22.09 -6.65 3.67
CA GLU A 325 -22.70 -7.67 4.53
C GLU A 325 -21.65 -8.42 5.33
N ARG A 326 -20.61 -8.94 4.68
CA ARG A 326 -19.56 -9.76 5.32
C ARG A 326 -18.74 -8.97 6.33
N TYR A 327 -18.30 -7.76 5.98
CA TYR A 327 -17.29 -7.06 6.75
C TYR A 327 -17.86 -6.00 7.70
N LEU A 328 -19.04 -5.45 7.42
CA LEU A 328 -19.67 -4.47 8.30
C LEU A 328 -20.92 -5.05 8.98
N TRP A 329 -21.95 -5.38 8.23
CA TRP A 329 -23.29 -5.60 8.78
C TRP A 329 -23.37 -6.83 9.65
N ARG A 330 -22.85 -7.97 9.20
CA ARG A 330 -22.85 -9.23 9.96
C ARG A 330 -22.20 -9.10 11.34
N GLY A 331 -21.08 -8.38 11.42
CA GLY A 331 -20.33 -8.14 12.63
C GLY A 331 -20.71 -6.86 13.39
N LYS A 332 -21.69 -6.09 12.88
CA LYS A 332 -22.05 -4.75 13.40
C LYS A 332 -20.83 -3.84 13.52
N ASN A 333 -19.92 -3.92 12.53
CA ASN A 333 -18.75 -3.07 12.43
C ASN A 333 -19.07 -1.82 11.60
N THR A 334 -18.42 -0.71 11.90
CA THR A 334 -18.52 0.53 11.12
C THR A 334 -17.28 0.78 10.25
N PHE A 335 -16.21 0.00 10.49
CA PHE A 335 -14.96 0.09 9.75
C PHE A 335 -14.33 -1.29 9.61
N ALA A 336 -13.87 -1.63 8.40
CA ALA A 336 -13.12 -2.86 8.17
C ALA A 336 -11.95 -2.62 7.20
N ILE A 337 -10.85 -3.32 7.45
CA ILE A 337 -9.61 -3.22 6.68
C ILE A 337 -8.87 -4.56 6.70
N ALA A 338 -8.09 -4.87 5.67
CA ALA A 338 -7.32 -6.09 5.64
C ALA A 338 -6.05 -6.01 6.50
N GLN A 339 -5.60 -7.15 7.01
CA GLN A 339 -4.31 -7.28 7.67
C GLN A 339 -3.18 -7.26 6.63
N HIS A 340 -2.07 -6.58 6.93
CA HIS A 340 -0.87 -6.64 6.09
C HIS A 340 -0.30 -8.06 6.00
N LYS A 341 0.19 -8.43 4.80
CA LYS A 341 0.65 -9.81 4.51
C LYS A 341 1.81 -10.27 5.40
N HIS A 342 2.77 -9.40 5.69
CA HIS A 342 4.04 -9.79 6.29
C HIS A 342 4.32 -9.16 7.66
N HIS A 343 3.93 -7.91 7.87
CA HIS A 343 4.32 -7.13 9.03
C HIS A 343 3.12 -6.87 9.94
N ARG A 344 3.34 -7.00 11.23
CA ARG A 344 2.33 -6.68 12.26
C ARG A 344 2.69 -5.44 13.05
N SER A 345 3.99 -5.15 13.19
CA SER A 345 4.49 -3.94 13.84
C SER A 345 4.75 -2.83 12.82
N ILE A 346 4.38 -1.59 13.16
CA ILE A 346 4.73 -0.41 12.34
C ILE A 346 6.24 -0.23 12.18
N TYR A 347 7.04 -0.65 13.15
CA TYR A 347 8.51 -0.58 13.09
C TYR A 347 9.09 -1.57 12.08
N GLU A 348 8.51 -2.77 11.96
CA GLU A 348 8.86 -3.74 10.91
C GLU A 348 8.55 -3.19 9.52
N GLU A 349 7.37 -2.59 9.35
CA GLU A 349 6.95 -1.98 8.08
C GLU A 349 7.81 -0.76 7.75
N ALA A 350 8.14 0.08 8.74
CA ALA A 350 9.05 1.21 8.56
C ALA A 350 10.43 0.76 8.07
N ASP A 351 11.00 -0.27 8.67
CA ASP A 351 12.28 -0.85 8.23
C ASP A 351 12.21 -1.46 6.84
N ALA A 352 11.11 -2.13 6.50
CA ALA A 352 10.88 -2.63 5.15
C ALA A 352 10.81 -1.50 4.12
N ASN A 353 10.12 -0.41 4.43
CA ASN A 353 10.05 0.78 3.57
C ASN A 353 11.43 1.41 3.36
N LYS A 354 12.26 1.51 4.41
CA LYS A 354 13.63 2.01 4.32
C LYS A 354 14.51 1.12 3.44
N ARG A 355 14.45 -0.21 3.63
CA ARG A 355 15.21 -1.19 2.83
C ARG A 355 14.80 -1.16 1.35
N ARG A 356 13.51 -1.06 1.08
CA ARG A 356 12.95 -1.03 -0.28
C ARG A 356 13.00 0.36 -0.91
N LYS A 357 13.58 1.35 -0.25
CA LYS A 357 13.64 2.75 -0.72
C LYS A 357 12.27 3.30 -1.14
N ARG A 358 11.23 3.00 -0.35
CA ARG A 358 9.86 3.43 -0.67
C ARG A 358 9.60 4.88 -0.31
N TYR A 359 10.36 5.43 0.64
CA TYR A 359 10.33 6.83 1.03
C TYR A 359 11.64 7.24 1.72
N ALA A 360 11.84 8.55 1.93
CA ALA A 360 13.05 9.10 2.53
C ALA A 360 13.29 8.56 3.95
N ARG A 361 14.46 7.94 4.17
CA ARG A 361 14.81 7.31 5.44
C ARG A 361 14.72 8.28 6.64
N PRO A 362 15.28 9.53 6.57
CA PRO A 362 15.24 10.44 7.71
C PRO A 362 13.82 10.77 8.17
N LEU A 363 12.87 10.85 7.23
CA LEU A 363 11.48 11.15 7.52
C LEU A 363 10.77 9.95 8.18
N ILE A 364 11.07 8.74 7.72
CA ILE A 364 10.55 7.52 8.36
C ILE A 364 11.12 7.38 9.77
N ASP A 365 12.41 7.65 9.97
CA ASP A 365 13.05 7.56 11.28
C ASP A 365 12.48 8.59 12.27
N LEU A 366 12.27 9.84 11.83
CA LEU A 366 11.62 10.87 12.64
C LEU A 366 10.20 10.49 13.01
N HIS A 367 9.41 10.01 12.04
CA HIS A 367 8.05 9.55 12.23
C HIS A 367 7.97 8.45 13.31
N MET A 368 8.81 7.43 13.21
CA MET A 368 8.85 6.33 14.17
C MET A 368 9.38 6.76 15.53
N LYS A 369 10.34 7.69 15.59
CA LYS A 369 10.86 8.22 16.86
C LYS A 369 9.78 8.94 17.66
N ILE A 370 8.98 9.77 16.98
CA ILE A 370 7.88 10.50 17.64
C ILE A 370 6.86 9.51 18.18
N TYR A 371 6.43 8.53 17.38
CA TYR A 371 5.46 7.54 17.84
C TYR A 371 5.97 6.69 19.01
N TYR A 372 7.25 6.32 18.99
CA TYR A 372 7.86 5.59 20.10
C TYR A 372 7.95 6.44 21.36
N TYR A 373 8.35 7.71 21.23
CA TYR A 373 8.39 8.68 22.33
C TYR A 373 7.01 8.88 22.96
N GLU A 374 5.96 8.89 22.16
CA GLU A 374 4.55 9.00 22.58
C GLU A 374 3.94 7.67 23.07
N GLY A 375 4.75 6.66 23.29
CA GLY A 375 4.37 5.40 23.94
C GLY A 375 3.85 4.30 23.01
N MET A 376 3.95 4.46 21.68
CA MET A 376 3.57 3.40 20.75
C MET A 376 4.62 2.28 20.75
N GLU A 377 4.36 1.21 21.49
CA GLU A 377 5.23 0.04 21.51
C GLU A 377 5.10 -0.81 20.24
N SER A 378 6.13 -1.63 19.98
CA SER A 378 6.07 -2.63 18.92
C SER A 378 4.90 -3.59 19.13
N TRP A 379 4.28 -4.04 18.03
CA TRP A 379 3.20 -5.02 18.13
C TRP A 379 3.67 -6.31 18.80
N SER A 380 2.83 -6.84 19.65
CA SER A 380 3.01 -8.14 20.29
C SER A 380 1.66 -8.86 20.39
N PRO A 381 1.64 -10.20 20.56
CA PRO A 381 0.40 -10.97 20.73
C PRO A 381 -0.46 -10.55 21.96
N LYS A 382 0.11 -9.75 22.86
CA LYS A 382 -0.61 -9.21 24.03
C LYS A 382 -1.51 -8.03 23.69
N LYS A 383 -1.30 -7.37 22.53
CA LYS A 383 -2.15 -6.28 22.07
C LYS A 383 -3.53 -6.84 21.64
N SER A 384 -4.57 -6.06 21.86
CA SER A 384 -5.94 -6.40 21.44
C SER A 384 -6.13 -6.39 19.93
N SER A 385 -5.31 -5.64 19.20
CA SER A 385 -5.34 -5.60 17.74
C SER A 385 -4.60 -6.80 17.14
N VAL A 386 -5.15 -7.37 16.07
CA VAL A 386 -4.52 -8.46 15.30
C VAL A 386 -3.19 -8.03 14.69
N SER A 387 -3.08 -6.75 14.32
CA SER A 387 -1.90 -6.13 13.74
C SER A 387 -2.01 -4.61 13.89
N ASP A 388 -0.87 -3.92 14.01
CA ASP A 388 -0.81 -2.45 13.91
C ASP A 388 -0.72 -1.99 12.44
N VAL A 389 -0.44 -2.92 11.51
CA VAL A 389 -0.20 -2.62 10.10
C VAL A 389 -1.34 -3.16 9.24
N PRO A 390 -2.13 -2.32 8.58
CA PRO A 390 -3.17 -2.73 7.66
C PRO A 390 -2.63 -2.95 6.25
N GLU A 391 -3.41 -3.69 5.42
CA GLU A 391 -3.35 -3.61 3.97
C GLU A 391 -4.39 -2.60 3.49
N GLY A 392 -3.93 -1.37 3.32
CA GLY A 392 -4.81 -0.24 3.02
C GLY A 392 -5.32 -0.18 1.58
N ALA A 393 -5.00 -1.16 0.74
CA ALA A 393 -5.52 -1.19 -0.63
C ALA A 393 -7.04 -1.40 -0.70
N ILE A 394 -7.65 -1.90 0.38
CA ILE A 394 -9.10 -1.89 0.60
C ILE A 394 -9.44 -1.27 1.94
N ILE A 395 -10.46 -0.40 1.96
CA ILE A 395 -11.03 0.18 3.19
C ILE A 395 -12.56 0.16 3.05
N ILE A 396 -13.25 -0.45 4.00
CA ILE A 396 -14.71 -0.60 4.00
C ILE A 396 -15.26 0.17 5.19
N ARG A 397 -16.19 1.11 4.94
CA ARG A 397 -16.67 2.05 5.98
C ARG A 397 -18.16 2.28 5.93
N GLU A 398 -18.77 2.36 7.09
CA GLU A 398 -19.96 3.16 7.33
C GLU A 398 -19.50 4.54 7.81
N HIS A 399 -20.02 5.61 7.22
CA HIS A 399 -19.64 6.99 7.52
C HIS A 399 -20.36 7.46 8.79
N THR A 400 -19.96 6.92 9.95
CA THR A 400 -20.38 7.38 11.27
C THR A 400 -19.48 8.50 11.77
N ALA A 401 -19.87 9.21 12.83
CA ALA A 401 -19.05 10.27 13.41
C ALA A 401 -17.68 9.74 13.83
N MET A 402 -17.61 8.54 14.44
CA MET A 402 -16.37 7.95 14.92
C MET A 402 -15.48 7.45 13.75
N SER A 403 -16.05 6.80 12.74
CA SER A 403 -15.26 6.34 11.59
C SER A 403 -14.73 7.53 10.75
N ASN A 404 -15.49 8.62 10.68
CA ASN A 404 -15.06 9.86 10.05
C ASN A 404 -13.96 10.56 10.88
N LEU A 405 -14.10 10.62 12.20
CA LEU A 405 -13.07 11.13 13.10
C LEU A 405 -11.76 10.33 12.93
N PHE A 406 -11.84 9.00 13.00
CA PHE A 406 -10.68 8.15 12.76
C PHE A 406 -9.99 8.46 11.42
N SER A 407 -10.77 8.59 10.36
CA SER A 407 -10.25 8.91 9.02
C SER A 407 -9.56 10.27 8.99
N CYS A 408 -10.11 11.30 9.65
CA CYS A 408 -9.48 12.61 9.76
C CYS A 408 -8.15 12.55 10.52
N LEU A 409 -8.13 11.89 11.67
CA LEU A 409 -6.91 11.74 12.48
C LEU A 409 -5.85 10.93 11.72
N TRP A 410 -6.24 9.85 11.04
CA TRP A 410 -5.33 9.06 10.21
C TRP A 410 -4.76 9.88 9.06
N PHE A 411 -5.58 10.66 8.38
CA PHE A 411 -5.12 11.57 7.34
C PHE A 411 -4.15 12.63 7.87
N ASN A 412 -4.44 13.22 9.03
CA ASN A 412 -3.59 14.22 9.64
C ASN A 412 -2.19 13.67 9.97
N GLU A 413 -2.10 12.45 10.48
CA GLU A 413 -0.82 11.78 10.73
C GLU A 413 -0.06 11.46 9.43
N VAL A 414 -0.76 11.00 8.38
CA VAL A 414 -0.18 10.79 7.04
C VAL A 414 0.30 12.11 6.43
N ASN A 415 -0.46 13.17 6.62
CA ASN A 415 -0.10 14.50 6.13
C ASN A 415 1.10 15.09 6.89
N LEU A 416 1.14 14.90 8.21
CA LEU A 416 2.20 15.40 9.06
C LEU A 416 3.56 14.73 8.77
N PHE A 417 3.58 13.42 8.53
CA PHE A 417 4.81 12.64 8.44
C PHE A 417 5.11 12.13 7.03
N THR A 418 4.63 10.94 6.69
CA THR A 418 4.94 10.28 5.44
C THR A 418 3.68 9.79 4.73
N PRO A 419 3.63 9.75 3.39
CA PRO A 419 2.47 9.25 2.64
C PRO A 419 2.30 7.72 2.76
N ARG A 420 3.02 7.08 3.69
CA ARG A 420 2.90 5.66 4.02
C ARG A 420 1.81 5.48 5.09
N ASP A 421 0.55 5.44 4.63
CA ASP A 421 -0.66 5.32 5.44
C ASP A 421 -0.63 4.14 6.43
N GLN A 422 0.04 3.06 6.08
CA GLN A 422 0.25 1.87 6.92
C GLN A 422 1.00 2.19 8.23
N LEU A 423 1.91 3.17 8.22
CA LEU A 423 2.70 3.53 9.39
C LEU A 423 1.89 4.30 10.45
N SER A 424 0.88 5.06 10.01
CA SER A 424 0.09 5.92 10.90
C SER A 424 -1.20 5.26 11.41
N PHE A 425 -1.71 4.24 10.72
CA PHE A 425 -2.97 3.59 11.10
C PHE A 425 -2.95 3.06 12.54
N GLY A 426 -1.96 2.22 12.85
CA GLY A 426 -1.83 1.60 14.18
C GLY A 426 -1.64 2.61 15.30
N TYR A 427 -0.94 3.72 15.01
CA TYR A 427 -0.76 4.81 15.96
C TYR A 427 -2.10 5.49 16.30
N VAL A 428 -2.93 5.80 15.31
CA VAL A 428 -4.25 6.42 15.56
C VAL A 428 -5.16 5.45 16.33
N VAL A 429 -5.14 4.14 16.01
CA VAL A 429 -5.85 3.13 16.79
C VAL A 429 -5.38 3.12 18.24
N TYR A 430 -4.07 3.13 18.47
CA TYR A 430 -3.47 3.19 19.81
C TYR A 430 -3.92 4.42 20.59
N ARG A 431 -3.90 5.60 19.97
CA ARG A 431 -4.28 6.86 20.61
C ARG A 431 -5.77 6.95 20.93
N LEU A 432 -6.63 6.37 20.14
CA LEU A 432 -8.07 6.29 20.38
C LEU A 432 -8.46 5.19 21.37
N GLY A 433 -7.56 4.26 21.65
CA GLY A 433 -7.79 3.16 22.54
C GLY A 433 -8.99 2.28 22.13
N GLY A 434 -9.71 1.73 23.09
CA GLY A 434 -10.90 0.89 22.84
C GLY A 434 -12.13 1.64 22.28
N ALA A 435 -12.09 2.95 22.14
CA ALA A 435 -13.19 3.76 21.64
C ALA A 435 -13.44 3.53 20.13
N PHE A 436 -12.39 3.27 19.35
CA PHE A 436 -12.52 2.97 17.93
C PHE A 436 -12.52 1.46 17.72
N ARG A 437 -13.65 0.92 17.27
CA ARG A 437 -13.83 -0.50 16.95
C ARG A 437 -13.80 -0.68 15.44
N PHE A 438 -13.00 -1.64 14.99
CA PHE A 438 -12.89 -2.00 13.59
C PHE A 438 -12.66 -3.50 13.42
N PHE A 439 -12.96 -4.01 12.25
CA PHE A 439 -12.70 -5.39 11.88
C PHE A 439 -11.48 -5.48 10.98
N MET A 440 -10.43 -6.14 11.43
CA MET A 440 -9.26 -6.43 10.61
C MET A 440 -9.33 -7.88 10.12
N PHE A 441 -9.62 -8.05 8.84
CA PHE A 441 -9.78 -9.38 8.23
C PHE A 441 -8.48 -9.93 7.66
N PRO A 442 -8.36 -11.29 7.50
CA PRO A 442 -7.15 -11.93 7.04
C PRO A 442 -6.72 -11.51 5.63
N ASN A 443 -5.40 -11.46 5.40
CA ASN A 443 -4.86 -11.15 4.08
C ASN A 443 -5.27 -12.15 2.98
N CYS A 444 -5.56 -13.40 3.32
CA CYS A 444 -6.03 -14.38 2.34
C CYS A 444 -7.45 -14.07 1.81
N GLU A 445 -8.34 -13.52 2.66
CA GLU A 445 -9.63 -13.00 2.20
C GLU A 445 -9.43 -11.79 1.27
N TYR A 446 -8.51 -10.88 1.62
CA TYR A 446 -8.14 -9.76 0.75
C TYR A 446 -7.73 -10.23 -0.65
N ASN A 447 -6.86 -11.24 -0.74
CA ASN A 447 -6.43 -11.78 -2.02
C ASN A 447 -7.56 -12.44 -2.84
N SER A 448 -8.66 -12.82 -2.18
CA SER A 448 -9.85 -13.40 -2.83
C SER A 448 -10.85 -12.35 -3.31
N LEU A 449 -10.76 -11.11 -2.80
CA LEU A 449 -11.64 -10.02 -3.21
C LEU A 449 -11.27 -9.44 -4.58
N PHE A 450 -10.00 -9.60 -5.01
CA PHE A 450 -9.45 -8.84 -6.14
C PHE A 450 -8.55 -9.66 -7.06
N VAL A 451 -8.47 -9.20 -8.31
CA VAL A 451 -7.29 -9.40 -9.16
C VAL A 451 -6.40 -8.18 -9.01
N LEU A 452 -5.12 -8.41 -8.80
CA LEU A 452 -4.11 -7.36 -8.72
C LEU A 452 -3.40 -7.27 -10.07
N HIS A 453 -3.58 -6.16 -10.78
CA HIS A 453 -2.92 -5.90 -12.04
C HIS A 453 -1.55 -5.25 -11.83
N PRO A 454 -0.57 -5.47 -12.72
CA PRO A 454 0.66 -4.70 -12.72
C PRO A 454 0.35 -3.23 -13.04
N HIS A 455 1.19 -2.32 -12.53
CA HIS A 455 1.06 -0.93 -12.92
C HIS A 455 1.33 -0.73 -14.41
N THR A 456 0.54 0.10 -15.07
CA THR A 456 0.73 0.46 -16.48
C THR A 456 2.00 1.31 -16.66
N ARG A 457 2.38 2.06 -15.63
CA ARG A 457 3.59 2.88 -15.59
C ARG A 457 4.40 2.58 -14.33
N GLU A 458 5.69 2.28 -14.49
CA GLU A 458 6.53 1.80 -13.37
C GLU A 458 7.02 2.89 -12.41
N HIS A 459 7.25 4.11 -12.89
CA HIS A 459 7.91 5.17 -12.11
C HIS A 459 7.15 6.49 -12.12
N SER A 460 6.99 7.08 -10.93
CA SER A 460 6.58 8.47 -10.79
C SER A 460 7.76 9.40 -11.08
N SER A 461 7.53 10.44 -11.86
CA SER A 461 8.50 11.47 -12.13
C SER A 461 8.77 12.40 -10.94
N LYS A 462 7.94 12.34 -9.90
CA LYS A 462 7.91 13.31 -8.80
C LYS A 462 8.03 12.63 -7.44
N VAL A 463 9.13 11.91 -7.18
CA VAL A 463 9.45 11.41 -5.83
C VAL A 463 10.59 12.25 -5.27
N GLU A 464 10.31 13.02 -4.24
CA GLU A 464 11.33 13.79 -3.54
C GLU A 464 12.11 12.86 -2.59
N TRP A 465 13.43 12.85 -2.76
CA TRP A 465 14.36 12.11 -1.92
C TRP A 465 15.22 13.09 -1.14
N VAL A 466 15.11 13.09 0.19
CA VAL A 466 16.00 13.84 1.08
C VAL A 466 17.00 12.90 1.75
N LYS A 467 18.26 13.32 1.83
CA LYS A 467 19.33 12.57 2.51
C LYS A 467 19.39 12.88 3.99
N SER A 468 19.01 14.09 4.38
CA SER A 468 18.98 14.55 5.77
C SER A 468 17.76 15.42 6.05
N LEU A 469 17.37 15.55 7.31
CA LEU A 469 16.30 16.47 7.74
C LEU A 469 16.66 17.95 7.52
N SER A 470 17.95 18.28 7.49
CA SER A 470 18.42 19.64 7.23
C SER A 470 18.14 20.08 5.78
N GLU A 471 18.23 19.17 4.82
CA GLU A 471 17.82 19.45 3.44
C GLU A 471 16.34 19.82 3.34
N PHE A 472 15.52 19.25 4.21
CA PHE A 472 14.10 19.54 4.29
C PHE A 472 13.77 20.88 4.97
N LYS A 473 14.63 21.30 5.91
CA LYS A 473 14.47 22.54 6.66
C LYS A 473 15.11 23.78 5.99
N GLY A 474 15.98 23.54 4.98
CA GLY A 474 17.02 24.52 4.66
C GLY A 474 16.72 25.55 3.58
N ASN A 475 15.69 25.40 2.77
CA ASN A 475 15.42 26.37 1.72
C ASN A 475 13.96 26.81 1.72
N GLY A 476 13.69 27.97 2.27
CA GLY A 476 12.38 28.62 2.23
C GLY A 476 11.82 28.83 0.80
N SER A 477 12.66 28.69 -0.25
CA SER A 477 12.23 28.65 -1.64
C SER A 477 11.76 27.26 -2.12
N SER A 478 12.35 26.19 -1.62
CA SER A 478 11.94 24.81 -1.91
C SER A 478 10.62 24.46 -1.22
N MET A 479 10.32 25.03 -0.06
CA MET A 479 9.03 24.87 0.64
C MET A 479 7.86 25.56 -0.07
N LYS A 480 8.10 26.51 -0.96
CA LYS A 480 7.04 27.11 -1.78
C LYS A 480 6.50 26.17 -2.85
N GLU A 481 7.27 25.17 -3.24
CA GLU A 481 6.90 24.22 -4.29
C GLU A 481 6.32 22.91 -3.74
N SER A 482 6.69 22.49 -2.52
CA SER A 482 6.12 21.29 -1.91
C SER A 482 4.92 21.63 -1.03
N ARG A 483 3.75 21.80 -1.62
CA ARG A 483 2.45 21.89 -0.90
C ARG A 483 2.16 20.69 0.00
N GLY A 484 3.09 19.86 0.31
CA GLY A 484 2.98 18.66 1.11
C GLY A 484 4.20 18.38 1.96
N GLY A 485 5.05 19.39 2.13
CA GLY A 485 6.12 19.29 3.10
C GLY A 485 5.54 19.01 4.48
N LEU A 486 6.27 18.21 5.24
CA LEU A 486 6.01 17.94 6.64
C LEU A 486 5.46 19.18 7.32
N GLY A 487 4.29 19.07 7.93
CA GLY A 487 3.70 20.09 8.80
C GLY A 487 4.51 20.33 10.08
N LEU A 488 5.80 20.04 10.05
CA LEU A 488 6.77 20.27 11.12
C LEU A 488 7.25 21.73 11.11
N TRP A 489 6.30 22.66 11.09
CA TRP A 489 6.58 24.09 11.15
C TRP A 489 7.20 24.50 12.50
N THR A 490 6.90 23.76 13.55
CA THR A 490 7.50 23.91 14.85
C THR A 490 8.25 22.64 15.24
N PRO A 491 9.41 22.76 15.91
CA PRO A 491 10.10 21.60 16.46
C PRO A 491 9.16 20.77 17.33
N TYR A 492 9.33 19.46 17.29
CA TYR A 492 8.62 18.59 18.23
C TYR A 492 9.02 18.98 19.67
N PRO A 493 8.05 19.12 20.60
CA PRO A 493 8.33 19.66 21.94
C PRO A 493 9.12 18.72 22.87
N GLY A 494 9.35 17.45 22.44
CA GLY A 494 10.10 16.47 23.22
C GLY A 494 11.54 16.29 22.73
N ASP A 495 12.42 15.79 23.62
CA ASP A 495 13.79 15.42 23.26
C ASP A 495 13.84 14.07 22.55
N LEU A 496 13.92 14.11 21.22
CA LEU A 496 14.02 12.92 20.38
C LEU A 496 15.46 12.38 20.26
N ASN A 497 16.48 13.06 20.77
CA ASN A 497 17.87 12.62 20.65
C ASN A 497 18.14 11.42 21.53
N SER A 498 17.48 11.33 22.68
CA SER A 498 17.56 10.21 23.61
C SER A 498 16.78 8.96 23.17
N VAL A 499 15.96 9.08 22.11
CA VAL A 499 15.09 7.98 21.65
C VAL A 499 15.85 6.97 20.81
N ALA A 500 16.07 5.80 21.35
CA ALA A 500 16.54 4.62 20.60
C ALA A 500 15.33 3.82 20.10
N LEU A 501 15.18 3.71 18.78
CA LEU A 501 14.12 2.87 18.19
C LEU A 501 14.31 1.40 18.57
N PRO A 502 13.22 0.64 18.79
CA PRO A 502 13.30 -0.77 19.08
C PRO A 502 14.03 -1.49 17.95
N LYS A 503 15.02 -2.32 18.32
CA LYS A 503 15.67 -3.21 17.34
C LYS A 503 14.59 -4.17 16.83
N VAL A 504 14.30 -4.10 15.56
CA VAL A 504 13.45 -5.10 14.90
C VAL A 504 14.22 -6.41 14.88
N VAL A 505 13.92 -7.26 15.85
CA VAL A 505 14.43 -8.64 15.84
C VAL A 505 13.70 -9.31 14.67
N ARG A 506 14.42 -9.56 13.58
CA ARG A 506 13.91 -10.47 12.56
C ARG A 506 13.61 -11.76 13.29
N ALA A 507 12.34 -12.19 13.24
CA ALA A 507 12.08 -13.58 13.59
C ALA A 507 13.08 -14.39 12.78
N SER A 508 14.10 -14.95 13.46
CA SER A 508 15.01 -15.90 12.85
C SER A 508 14.11 -16.88 12.16
N LYS A 509 14.31 -17.07 10.87
CA LYS A 509 13.71 -18.20 10.19
C LYS A 509 14.11 -19.38 11.06
N ALA A 510 13.18 -19.82 11.92
CA ALA A 510 13.38 -21.05 12.67
C ALA A 510 13.57 -22.10 11.58
N GLY A 511 14.77 -22.67 11.59
CA GLY A 511 15.26 -23.60 10.61
C GLY A 511 14.40 -24.88 10.51
#